data_acc0479166606a872d8eb040a9194dc5
#
_entry.id   acc0479166606a872d8eb040a9194dc5
#
_cell.length_a   1.000
_cell.length_b   1.000
_cell.length_c   1.000
_cell.angle_alpha   90.00
_cell.angle_beta   90.00
_cell.angle_gamma   90.00
#
_symmetry.space_group_name_H-M   'P 1'
#
loop_
_entity.id
_entity.type
_entity.pdbx_description
1 polymer ?
#
loop_
_entity_poly.entity_id
_entity_poly.type
_entity_poly.pdbx_seq_one_letter_code
_entity_poly.pdbx_strand_id
1 'polypeptide(L)'
;MINWTYNSKDFKINESTNALIPEGDHRVRVNKVTIKTYSSGNEGFEIMLDVSGYSNKLWHRIIIDPSNPEKTNHHIGKFLESFNITDYDLNHYEDWVGKDGAVRVKHDNYEGNISAKVIFCITRAYQGKLPAWRDPYNNEYEDSIVKRSAPSKSFNVASSI
;
A
#
# COMPACT_ATOMS: atom_id res chain seq x y z
N MET A 1 -33.82 -20.06 14.37
CA MET A 1 -34.17 -19.88 12.94
C MET A 1 -33.76 -18.51 12.47
N ILE A 2 -33.10 -18.45 11.32
CA ILE A 2 -32.72 -17.18 10.73
C ILE A 2 -33.80 -16.79 9.74
N ASN A 3 -34.38 -15.59 9.96
CA ASN A 3 -35.42 -15.07 9.10
C ASN A 3 -34.84 -13.95 8.24
N TRP A 4 -34.12 -14.34 7.19
CA TRP A 4 -33.41 -13.41 6.33
C TRP A 4 -33.33 -13.95 4.92
N THR A 5 -33.60 -13.09 3.93
CA THR A 5 -33.45 -13.45 2.53
C THR A 5 -32.33 -12.57 1.96
N TYR A 6 -31.27 -13.22 1.50
CA TYR A 6 -30.16 -12.53 0.87
C TYR A 6 -30.59 -11.96 -0.47
N ASN A 7 -30.29 -10.68 -0.69
CA ASN A 7 -30.55 -10.01 -1.96
C ASN A 7 -29.22 -9.58 -2.57
N SER A 8 -28.83 -10.27 -3.62
CA SER A 8 -27.55 -10.01 -4.27
C SER A 8 -27.48 -8.62 -4.89
N LYS A 9 -28.62 -7.99 -5.14
CA LYS A 9 -28.64 -6.64 -5.70
C LYS A 9 -28.15 -5.59 -4.71
N ASP A 10 -28.23 -5.90 -3.42
CA ASP A 10 -27.76 -4.99 -2.37
C ASP A 10 -26.28 -5.14 -2.10
N PHE A 11 -25.66 -6.20 -2.64
CA PHE A 11 -24.23 -6.41 -2.45
C PHE A 11 -23.48 -5.69 -3.57
N LYS A 12 -22.54 -4.87 -3.21
CA LYS A 12 -21.66 -4.20 -4.16
C LYS A 12 -20.24 -4.30 -3.66
N ILE A 13 -19.34 -4.64 -4.58
CA ILE A 13 -17.92 -4.52 -4.30
C ILE A 13 -17.65 -3.02 -4.21
N ASN A 14 -17.05 -2.59 -3.10
CA ASN A 14 -16.86 -1.17 -2.88
C ASN A 14 -15.78 -0.66 -3.83
N GLU A 15 -16.21 0.20 -4.75
CA GLU A 15 -15.30 0.74 -5.76
C GLU A 15 -14.29 1.70 -5.18
N SER A 16 -14.59 2.32 -4.02
CA SER A 16 -13.64 3.23 -3.41
C SER A 16 -12.40 2.51 -2.88
N THR A 17 -12.55 1.23 -2.46
CA THR A 17 -11.41 0.43 -2.01
C THR A 17 -10.73 -0.30 -3.15
N ASN A 18 -11.47 -0.60 -4.21
CA ASN A 18 -10.94 -1.28 -5.40
C ASN A 18 -10.53 -0.31 -6.50
N ALA A 19 -10.68 0.97 -6.25
CA ALA A 19 -10.34 1.99 -7.21
C ALA A 19 -8.84 2.06 -7.41
N LEU A 20 -8.44 2.58 -8.56
CA LEU A 20 -7.04 2.87 -8.86
C LEU A 20 -6.49 3.78 -7.76
N ILE A 21 -5.34 3.40 -7.21
CA ILE A 21 -4.72 4.20 -6.15
C ILE A 21 -4.32 5.56 -6.74
N PRO A 22 -4.74 6.66 -6.11
CA PRO A 22 -4.48 7.98 -6.66
C PRO A 22 -2.98 8.32 -6.69
N GLU A 23 -2.62 9.21 -7.59
CA GLU A 23 -1.27 9.76 -7.58
C GLU A 23 -1.01 10.53 -6.28
N GLY A 24 0.22 10.50 -5.84
CA GLY A 24 0.65 11.17 -4.62
C GLY A 24 1.33 10.23 -3.66
N ASP A 25 1.40 10.65 -2.41
CA ASP A 25 2.13 9.94 -1.37
C ASP A 25 1.18 9.08 -0.57
N HIS A 26 1.57 7.83 -0.35
CA HIS A 26 0.73 6.87 0.37
C HIS A 26 1.54 6.11 1.40
N ARG A 27 0.93 5.88 2.57
CA ARG A 27 1.48 4.98 3.57
C ARG A 27 1.21 3.56 3.11
N VAL A 28 2.23 2.71 3.22
CA VAL A 28 2.16 1.34 2.72
C VAL A 28 2.75 0.38 3.74
N ARG A 29 2.47 -0.90 3.56
CA ARG A 29 2.96 -1.97 4.44
C ARG A 29 3.37 -3.14 3.58
N VAL A 30 4.50 -3.76 3.88
CA VAL A 30 4.96 -4.92 3.13
C VAL A 30 4.05 -6.10 3.41
N ASN A 31 3.43 -6.61 2.36
CA ASN A 31 2.58 -7.80 2.42
C ASN A 31 3.39 -9.06 2.12
N LYS A 32 4.21 -9.02 1.06
CA LYS A 32 4.93 -10.19 0.60
C LYS A 32 6.17 -9.75 -0.17
N VAL A 33 7.24 -10.53 -0.03
CA VAL A 33 8.48 -10.29 -0.78
C VAL A 33 8.84 -11.57 -1.53
N THR A 34 9.15 -11.43 -2.81
CA THR A 34 9.53 -12.55 -3.65
C THR A 34 10.84 -12.19 -4.37
N ILE A 35 11.76 -13.14 -4.43
CA ILE A 35 12.97 -12.98 -5.26
C ILE A 35 12.61 -13.39 -6.68
N LYS A 36 13.01 -12.57 -7.62
CA LYS A 36 12.67 -12.77 -9.02
C LYS A 36 13.89 -12.57 -9.90
N THR A 37 13.92 -13.31 -11.00
CA THR A 37 14.93 -13.10 -12.05
C THR A 37 14.26 -12.39 -13.20
N TYR A 38 14.82 -11.28 -13.62
CA TYR A 38 14.27 -10.46 -14.70
C TYR A 38 14.87 -10.85 -16.04
N SER A 39 14.25 -10.35 -17.12
CA SER A 39 14.71 -10.69 -18.48
C SER A 39 16.14 -10.29 -18.76
N SER A 40 16.66 -9.30 -18.02
CA SER A 40 18.06 -8.90 -18.12
C SER A 40 19.04 -9.93 -17.54
N GLY A 41 18.53 -10.93 -16.83
CA GLY A 41 19.33 -11.88 -16.08
C GLY A 41 19.63 -11.44 -14.65
N ASN A 42 19.29 -10.22 -14.28
CA ASN A 42 19.50 -9.72 -12.93
C ASN A 42 18.42 -10.25 -12.00
N GLU A 43 18.80 -10.52 -10.76
CA GLU A 43 17.85 -10.85 -9.71
C GLU A 43 17.36 -9.58 -9.03
N GLY A 44 16.27 -9.70 -8.31
CA GLY A 44 15.76 -8.60 -7.53
C GLY A 44 14.63 -9.02 -6.62
N PHE A 45 14.11 -8.03 -5.89
CA PHE A 45 12.99 -8.23 -4.99
C PHE A 45 11.73 -7.66 -5.63
N GLU A 46 10.68 -8.46 -5.64
CA GLU A 46 9.36 -7.97 -5.99
C GLU A 46 8.57 -7.90 -4.70
N ILE A 47 8.18 -6.68 -4.34
CA ILE A 47 7.58 -6.39 -3.03
C ILE A 47 6.14 -6.00 -3.25
N MET A 48 5.23 -6.80 -2.70
CA MET A 48 3.82 -6.48 -2.73
C MET A 48 3.47 -5.65 -1.51
N LEU A 49 2.83 -4.51 -1.74
CA LEU A 49 2.53 -3.54 -0.70
C LEU A 49 1.02 -3.41 -0.52
N ASP A 50 0.59 -3.48 0.73
CA ASP A 50 -0.74 -3.01 1.11
C ASP A 50 -0.71 -1.50 1.20
N VAL A 51 -1.81 -0.87 0.82
CA VAL A 51 -1.90 0.59 0.78
C VAL A 51 -2.96 1.07 1.78
N SER A 52 -2.59 2.01 2.62
CA SER A 52 -3.50 2.56 3.63
C SER A 52 -4.77 3.09 2.96
N GLY A 53 -5.92 2.60 3.38
CA GLY A 53 -7.23 3.06 2.89
C GLY A 53 -7.70 2.42 1.60
N TYR A 54 -6.91 1.52 0.99
CA TYR A 54 -7.27 0.90 -0.28
C TYR A 54 -7.08 -0.60 -0.23
N SER A 55 -7.92 -1.34 -0.91
CA SER A 55 -7.78 -2.80 -1.01
C SER A 55 -6.86 -3.22 -2.14
N ASN A 56 -6.61 -2.34 -3.11
CA ASN A 56 -5.66 -2.63 -4.18
C ASN A 56 -4.24 -2.62 -3.66
N LYS A 57 -3.40 -3.43 -4.27
CA LYS A 57 -1.99 -3.56 -3.91
C LYS A 57 -1.13 -2.71 -4.84
N LEU A 58 0.04 -2.36 -4.36
CA LEU A 58 1.09 -1.79 -5.19
C LEU A 58 2.25 -2.77 -5.25
N TRP A 59 3.05 -2.64 -6.28
CA TRP A 59 4.23 -3.46 -6.47
C TRP A 59 5.45 -2.57 -6.56
N HIS A 60 6.47 -2.90 -5.78
CA HIS A 60 7.75 -2.19 -5.82
C HIS A 60 8.83 -3.21 -6.17
N ARG A 61 9.67 -2.86 -7.13
CA ARG A 61 10.75 -3.75 -7.58
C ARG A 61 12.08 -3.10 -7.29
N ILE A 62 12.98 -3.91 -6.71
CA ILE A 62 14.37 -3.50 -6.49
C ILE A 62 15.22 -4.47 -7.26
N ILE A 63 15.84 -4.01 -8.33
CA ILE A 63 16.66 -4.86 -9.19
C ILE A 63 18.11 -4.73 -8.75
N ILE A 64 18.76 -5.88 -8.53
CA ILE A 64 20.18 -5.94 -8.18
C ILE A 64 20.95 -5.97 -9.48
N ASP A 65 21.59 -4.86 -9.80
CA ASP A 65 22.36 -4.73 -11.04
C ASP A 65 23.83 -4.56 -10.72
N PRO A 66 24.62 -5.65 -10.84
CA PRO A 66 26.06 -5.56 -10.51
C PRO A 66 26.83 -4.58 -11.39
N SER A 67 26.31 -4.27 -12.58
CA SER A 67 26.97 -3.31 -13.47
C SER A 67 26.72 -1.87 -13.07
N ASN A 68 25.77 -1.62 -12.15
CA ASN A 68 25.48 -0.29 -11.65
C ASN A 68 25.26 -0.33 -10.13
N PRO A 69 26.36 -0.51 -9.37
CA PRO A 69 26.25 -0.70 -7.93
C PRO A 69 25.73 0.54 -7.19
N GLU A 70 26.06 1.75 -7.67
CA GLU A 70 25.57 2.96 -7.03
C GLU A 70 24.05 3.06 -7.08
N LYS A 71 23.47 2.82 -8.25
CA LYS A 71 22.03 2.88 -8.41
C LYS A 71 21.34 1.78 -7.59
N THR A 72 21.90 0.59 -7.61
CA THR A 72 21.37 -0.53 -6.84
C THR A 72 21.36 -0.20 -5.36
N ASN A 73 22.47 0.28 -4.82
CA ASN A 73 22.58 0.64 -3.41
C ASN A 73 21.65 1.80 -3.05
N HIS A 74 21.47 2.74 -3.96
CA HIS A 74 20.56 3.86 -3.72
C HIS A 74 19.12 3.38 -3.56
N HIS A 75 18.67 2.50 -4.46
CA HIS A 75 17.31 1.97 -4.41
C HIS A 75 17.08 1.11 -3.16
N ILE A 76 18.07 0.28 -2.83
CA ILE A 76 17.99 -0.52 -1.61
C ILE A 76 17.91 0.39 -0.38
N GLY A 77 18.79 1.37 -0.32
CA GLY A 77 18.84 2.30 0.82
C GLY A 77 17.56 3.08 1.01
N LYS A 78 16.97 3.55 -0.08
CA LYS A 78 15.70 4.26 -0.01
C LYS A 78 14.61 3.38 0.58
N PHE A 79 14.55 2.12 0.17
CA PHE A 79 13.57 1.18 0.69
C PHE A 79 13.81 0.89 2.17
N LEU A 80 15.03 0.52 2.53
CA LEU A 80 15.34 0.17 3.91
C LEU A 80 15.07 1.34 4.86
N GLU A 81 15.46 2.53 4.47
CA GLU A 81 15.26 3.71 5.28
C GLU A 81 13.78 4.05 5.41
N SER A 82 13.05 4.00 4.29
CA SER A 82 11.61 4.29 4.28
C SER A 82 10.84 3.37 5.23
N PHE A 83 11.20 2.10 5.24
CA PHE A 83 10.48 1.07 6.02
C PHE A 83 11.12 0.80 7.37
N ASN A 84 12.11 1.61 7.76
CA ASN A 84 12.79 1.50 9.05
C ASN A 84 13.38 0.11 9.28
N ILE A 85 14.01 -0.42 8.26
CA ILE A 85 14.64 -1.72 8.32
C ILE A 85 16.12 -1.49 8.65
N THR A 86 16.56 -2.00 9.80
CA THR A 86 17.92 -1.80 10.28
C THR A 86 18.80 -3.03 10.11
N ASP A 87 18.22 -4.17 9.76
CA ASP A 87 18.97 -5.37 9.40
C ASP A 87 19.33 -5.28 7.91
N TYR A 88 20.61 -5.05 7.63
CA TYR A 88 21.07 -4.83 6.26
C TYR A 88 21.44 -6.12 5.55
N ASP A 89 21.20 -7.28 6.16
CA ASP A 89 21.38 -8.56 5.47
C ASP A 89 20.15 -8.81 4.61
N LEU A 90 20.31 -8.65 3.30
CA LEU A 90 19.20 -8.76 2.36
C LEU A 90 18.63 -10.18 2.27
N ASN A 91 19.37 -11.17 2.78
CA ASN A 91 18.84 -12.54 2.82
C ASN A 91 17.75 -12.68 3.89
N HIS A 92 17.62 -11.73 4.81
CA HIS A 92 16.56 -11.71 5.80
C HIS A 92 15.32 -10.98 5.28
N TYR A 93 15.11 -10.98 3.98
CA TYR A 93 14.03 -10.22 3.34
C TYR A 93 12.64 -10.65 3.80
N GLU A 94 12.49 -11.87 4.29
CA GLU A 94 11.20 -12.33 4.80
C GLU A 94 10.78 -11.58 6.06
N ASP A 95 11.74 -11.03 6.80
CA ASP A 95 11.46 -10.24 7.99
C ASP A 95 10.91 -8.85 7.64
N TRP A 96 10.94 -8.46 6.37
CA TRP A 96 10.39 -7.18 5.93
C TRP A 96 8.87 -7.16 5.96
N VAL A 97 8.23 -8.33 5.91
CA VAL A 97 6.78 -8.44 5.91
C VAL A 97 6.21 -7.79 7.19
N GLY A 98 5.20 -6.93 7.01
CA GLY A 98 4.59 -6.21 8.12
C GLY A 98 5.22 -4.86 8.43
N LYS A 99 6.34 -4.53 7.81
CA LYS A 99 6.98 -3.22 8.01
C LYS A 99 6.22 -2.14 7.26
N ASP A 100 6.10 -0.98 7.88
CA ASP A 100 5.41 0.17 7.32
C ASP A 100 6.39 1.16 6.73
N GLY A 101 6.02 1.72 5.60
CA GLY A 101 6.78 2.77 4.95
C GLY A 101 5.84 3.67 4.16
N ALA A 102 6.39 4.40 3.21
CA ALA A 102 5.61 5.26 2.35
C ALA A 102 6.23 5.32 0.95
N VAL A 103 5.37 5.51 -0.03
CA VAL A 103 5.80 5.56 -1.42
C VAL A 103 5.08 6.68 -2.13
N ARG A 104 5.70 7.19 -3.19
CA ARG A 104 5.05 8.09 -4.13
C ARG A 104 4.56 7.30 -5.32
N VAL A 105 3.31 7.57 -5.71
CA VAL A 105 2.62 6.85 -6.77
C VAL A 105 2.36 7.80 -7.92
N LYS A 106 2.56 7.32 -9.13
CA LYS A 106 2.10 7.95 -10.36
C LYS A 106 1.35 6.95 -11.21
N HIS A 107 0.49 7.46 -12.06
CA HIS A 107 -0.23 6.62 -13.01
C HIS A 107 0.58 6.45 -14.27
N ASP A 108 0.52 5.26 -14.82
CA ASP A 108 1.17 4.90 -16.07
C ASP A 108 0.09 4.43 -17.02
N ASN A 109 0.16 4.94 -18.27
CA ASN A 109 -0.81 4.56 -19.29
C ASN A 109 -0.08 3.75 -20.36
N TYR A 110 -0.43 2.47 -20.46
CA TYR A 110 0.12 1.59 -21.47
C TYR A 110 -1.02 1.05 -22.31
N GLU A 111 -1.06 1.44 -23.58
CA GLU A 111 -2.08 1.01 -24.54
C GLU A 111 -3.51 1.18 -24.01
N GLY A 112 -3.76 2.33 -23.37
CA GLY A 112 -5.08 2.65 -22.83
C GLY A 112 -5.34 2.10 -21.44
N ASN A 113 -4.47 1.24 -20.91
CA ASN A 113 -4.63 0.69 -19.57
C ASN A 113 -3.85 1.56 -18.58
N ILE A 114 -4.57 2.10 -17.60
CA ILE A 114 -3.99 2.96 -16.59
C ILE A 114 -3.72 2.12 -15.34
N SER A 115 -2.52 2.22 -14.82
CA SER A 115 -2.14 1.53 -13.59
C SER A 115 -1.38 2.47 -12.66
N ALA A 116 -1.47 2.21 -11.36
CA ALA A 116 -0.72 2.95 -10.35
C ALA A 116 0.65 2.30 -10.19
N LYS A 117 1.69 3.11 -10.20
CA LYS A 117 3.07 2.62 -10.06
C LYS A 117 3.80 3.39 -8.98
N VAL A 118 4.62 2.66 -8.22
CA VAL A 118 5.54 3.25 -7.26
C VAL A 118 6.70 3.85 -8.03
N ILE A 119 6.92 5.15 -7.85
CA ILE A 119 8.07 5.79 -8.50
C ILE A 119 9.26 5.90 -7.56
N PHE A 120 9.04 6.02 -6.25
CA PHE A 120 10.12 5.91 -5.27
C PHE A 120 9.55 5.72 -3.87
N CYS A 121 10.42 5.25 -2.96
CA CYS A 121 10.11 5.17 -1.56
C CYS A 121 10.41 6.50 -0.88
N ILE A 122 9.55 6.92 0.03
CA ILE A 122 9.69 8.19 0.75
C ILE A 122 10.43 7.91 2.05
N THR A 123 11.51 8.63 2.29
CA THR A 123 12.29 8.46 3.52
C THR A 123 11.49 8.91 4.74
N ARG A 124 11.85 8.38 5.90
CA ARG A 124 11.08 8.58 7.12
C ARG A 124 10.88 10.03 7.50
N ALA A 125 11.88 10.86 7.24
CA ALA A 125 11.81 12.27 7.58
C ALA A 125 10.63 12.99 6.90
N TYR A 126 10.17 12.47 5.76
CA TYR A 126 9.09 13.08 4.99
C TYR A 126 7.76 12.36 5.12
N GLN A 127 7.65 11.39 6.02
CA GLN A 127 6.42 10.62 6.18
C GLN A 127 5.46 11.24 7.21
N GLY A 128 5.90 12.21 7.98
CA GLY A 128 5.10 12.76 9.08
C GLY A 128 3.83 13.46 8.64
N LYS A 129 3.73 13.85 7.39
CA LYS A 129 2.53 14.51 6.85
C LYS A 129 1.43 13.52 6.50
N LEU A 130 1.76 12.25 6.40
CA LEU A 130 0.80 11.25 5.97
C LEU A 130 -0.13 10.89 7.12
N PRO A 131 -1.42 10.63 6.83
CA PRO A 131 -2.34 10.17 7.87
C PRO A 131 -1.91 8.82 8.41
N ALA A 132 -2.38 8.49 9.59
CA ALA A 132 -2.13 7.19 10.19
C ALA A 132 -2.72 6.10 9.32
N TRP A 133 -2.21 4.88 9.51
CA TRP A 133 -2.68 3.71 8.75
C TRP A 133 -4.18 3.52 8.92
N ARG A 134 -4.87 3.23 7.82
CA ARG A 134 -6.30 2.92 7.82
C ARG A 134 -6.52 1.62 7.08
N ASP A 135 -7.31 0.75 7.70
CA ASP A 135 -7.77 -0.48 7.09
C ASP A 135 -8.94 -0.16 6.16
N PRO A 136 -8.94 -0.61 4.90
CA PRO A 136 -10.02 -0.30 3.96
C PRO A 136 -11.40 -0.70 4.48
N TYR A 137 -11.51 -1.89 5.06
CA TYR A 137 -12.80 -2.37 5.56
C TYR A 137 -13.29 -1.56 6.74
N ASN A 138 -12.44 -1.35 7.73
CA ASN A 138 -12.83 -0.60 8.92
C ASN A 138 -13.20 0.83 8.56
N ASN A 139 -12.45 1.44 7.65
CA ASN A 139 -12.72 2.79 7.21
C ASN A 139 -14.07 2.90 6.52
N GLU A 140 -14.40 1.94 5.66
CA GLU A 140 -15.69 1.93 4.96
C GLU A 140 -16.84 1.72 5.93
N TYR A 141 -16.65 0.82 6.87
CA TYR A 141 -17.67 0.51 7.84
C TYR A 141 -17.98 1.74 8.72
N GLU A 142 -16.97 2.42 9.17
CA GLU A 142 -17.12 3.62 9.97
C GLU A 142 -17.80 4.73 9.19
N ASP A 143 -17.44 4.91 7.93
CA ASP A 143 -18.10 5.90 7.08
C ASP A 143 -19.57 5.61 6.90
N SER A 144 -19.91 4.34 6.71
CA SER A 144 -21.30 3.93 6.58
C SER A 144 -22.10 4.23 7.85
N ILE A 145 -21.53 3.96 9.00
CA ILE A 145 -22.18 4.22 10.28
C ILE A 145 -22.37 5.73 10.47
N VAL A 146 -21.35 6.50 10.19
CA VAL A 146 -21.44 7.97 10.32
C VAL A 146 -22.56 8.51 9.44
N LYS A 147 -22.65 8.05 8.21
CA LYS A 147 -23.70 8.49 7.29
C LYS A 147 -25.10 8.13 7.79
N ARG A 148 -25.23 6.95 8.41
CA ARG A 148 -26.53 6.52 8.93
C ARG A 148 -26.92 7.26 10.20
N SER A 149 -25.95 7.58 11.02
CA SER A 149 -26.19 8.24 12.29
C SER A 149 -26.21 9.75 12.17
N ALA A 150 -25.86 10.30 11.00
CA ALA A 150 -26.05 11.73 10.81
C ALA A 150 -27.50 12.05 11.09
N PRO A 151 -27.80 13.09 11.78
CA PRO A 151 -27.12 14.33 11.98
C PRO A 151 -26.32 14.43 13.23
N SER A 152 -26.03 13.53 13.87
CA SER A 152 -25.33 13.71 15.11
C SER A 152 -23.85 14.00 14.91
N LYS A 153 -23.85 14.09 14.95
CA LYS A 153 -22.70 14.00 15.22
C LYS A 153 -21.75 13.94 15.51
N SER A 154 -21.70 14.09 15.86
CA SER A 154 -20.76 13.77 16.20
C SER A 154 -19.98 13.21 16.66
N PHE A 155 -20.30 12.88 16.71
CA PHE A 155 -19.64 12.06 17.27
C PHE A 155 -18.70 11.84 17.59
N ASN A 156 -18.75 11.88 17.75
CA ASN A 156 -18.01 11.41 18.17
C ASN A 156 -17.51 10.83 18.37
N VAL A 157 -17.92 10.58 18.34
CA VAL A 157 -17.57 9.89 18.66
C VAL A 157 -16.83 9.44 18.68
N ALA A 158 -16.80 9.46 18.69
CA ALA A 158 -16.27 8.97 18.81
C ALA A 158 -15.94 8.50 19.14
N SER A 159 -16.23 8.55 19.41
CA SER A 159 -16.10 8.08 19.78
C SER A 159 -16.38 7.56 19.91
N SER A 160 -16.97 7.44 19.95
CA SER A 160 -17.36 7.06 20.07
C SER A 160 -17.74 6.51 19.79
N ILE A 161 -18.12 6.19 19.45
CA ILE A 161 -18.62 5.94 19.21
C ILE A 161 -18.66 5.75 19.34
#